data_6cb433dbefdf8524dd94eb91406c8e01
#
_entry.id   6cb433dbefdf8524dd94eb91406c8e01
#
_cell.length_a   1.000
_cell.length_b   1.000
_cell.length_c   1.000
_cell.angle_alpha   90.00
_cell.angle_beta   90.00
_cell.angle_gamma   90.00
#
_symmetry.space_group_name_H-M   'P 1'
#
loop_
_entity.id
_entity.type
_entity.pdbx_description
1 polymer ?
#
loop_
_entity_poly.entity_id
_entity_poly.type
_entity_poly.pdbx_seq_one_letter_code
_entity_poly.pdbx_strand_id
1 'polypeptide(L)'
;MLDHNYAVPRCLVYRKRLLCSSSRLPLCLFAAAFIACLAACGGSTKSSVPGPPPGTQHLYINGATGQAFQFALPLTGSTPSATLSLPTASDVSAVAVDTTGNVAVGAFGGTISIFNAPITGSGSASVTFKNGTSTLVDNLAFNSAGDLFATTNSNTINVFTHPLTSASTPSQVITSVNLTTGVGVALDSANNLIVSNSPSPAGSNLLVYAPPYTGLPIATAVVPAASYRQMAISGTQLFVVNSNVSASKIDVYSLPITAASAPAFLISNGLFGGSVSGNGVALDSSSNLYAGLSGNLGTTDSGGIRIYVPPFSGAPSVANGVFGFTLAVGK
;
A
#
# COMPACT_ATOMS: atom_id res chain seq x y z
N MET A 1 -28.24 -55.62 10.77
CA MET A 1 -28.04 -56.48 9.56
C MET A 1 -27.78 -55.57 8.40
N LEU A 2 -26.66 -55.81 7.78
CA LEU A 2 -26.06 -55.43 6.53
C LEU A 2 -24.83 -54.51 6.69
N ASP A 3 -23.68 -55.22 6.73
CA ASP A 3 -22.35 -54.76 6.46
C ASP A 3 -22.22 -54.26 5.01
N HIS A 4 -21.50 -53.17 4.80
CA HIS A 4 -20.86 -52.91 3.52
C HIS A 4 -19.43 -52.40 3.74
N ASN A 5 -18.50 -53.37 3.60
CA ASN A 5 -17.09 -53.18 3.37
C ASN A 5 -16.85 -52.38 2.06
N TYR A 6 -16.05 -51.37 2.08
CA TYR A 6 -15.36 -50.83 0.89
C TYR A 6 -13.85 -50.91 1.06
N ALA A 7 -13.28 -51.67 0.14
CA ALA A 7 -11.85 -51.95 0.03
C ALA A 7 -11.05 -50.75 -0.50
N VAL A 8 -9.86 -50.55 0.07
CA VAL A 8 -8.87 -49.60 -0.33
C VAL A 8 -7.97 -50.24 -1.44
N PRO A 9 -7.73 -49.62 -2.59
CA PRO A 9 -6.72 -50.11 -3.52
C PRO A 9 -5.31 -49.64 -3.11
N ARG A 10 -4.43 -50.64 -2.99
CA ARG A 10 -2.99 -50.50 -2.80
C ARG A 10 -2.34 -50.09 -4.15
N CYS A 11 -1.55 -48.98 -4.14
CA CYS A 11 -0.72 -48.61 -5.26
C CYS A 11 0.63 -49.32 -5.17
N LEU A 12 0.99 -50.01 -6.28
CA LEU A 12 2.22 -50.80 -6.45
C LEU A 12 3.38 -49.85 -6.83
N VAL A 13 4.49 -49.95 -6.10
CA VAL A 13 5.74 -49.25 -6.42
C VAL A 13 6.55 -50.11 -7.38
N TYR A 14 6.83 -49.63 -8.59
CA TYR A 14 7.73 -50.26 -9.55
C TYR A 14 9.13 -49.65 -9.42
N ARG A 15 10.10 -50.46 -8.96
CA ARG A 15 11.54 -50.18 -9.02
C ARG A 15 12.05 -50.63 -10.42
N LYS A 16 12.59 -49.70 -11.22
CA LYS A 16 13.45 -50.03 -12.35
C LYS A 16 14.91 -49.79 -11.97
N ARG A 17 15.67 -50.90 -11.96
CA ARG A 17 17.14 -50.90 -11.95
C ARG A 17 17.64 -50.58 -13.36
N LEU A 18 18.58 -49.68 -13.46
CA LEU A 18 19.43 -49.54 -14.66
C LEU A 18 20.82 -50.10 -14.37
N LEU A 19 21.18 -51.09 -15.15
CA LEU A 19 22.49 -51.76 -15.17
C LEU A 19 23.49 -50.87 -15.91
N CYS A 20 24.66 -50.65 -15.31
CA CYS A 20 25.83 -50.10 -15.97
C CYS A 20 26.56 -51.21 -16.70
N SER A 21 26.81 -51.02 -17.99
CA SER A 21 27.72 -51.86 -18.80
C SER A 21 29.00 -51.10 -19.06
N SER A 22 30.11 -51.74 -18.72
CA SER A 22 31.48 -51.28 -18.91
C SER A 22 31.98 -51.64 -20.31
N SER A 23 32.66 -50.74 -21.02
CA SER A 23 33.71 -51.12 -21.98
C SER A 23 34.69 -49.98 -22.28
N ARG A 24 35.93 -50.19 -21.85
CA ARG A 24 37.23 -50.02 -22.55
C ARG A 24 37.65 -48.62 -23.03
N LEU A 25 38.74 -48.16 -22.39
CA LEU A 25 39.72 -47.19 -22.88
C LEU A 25 40.35 -47.58 -24.23
N PRO A 26 40.92 -46.59 -24.99
CA PRO A 26 42.37 -46.48 -24.92
C PRO A 26 42.94 -45.06 -24.74
N LEU A 27 44.01 -45.09 -24.05
CA LEU A 27 45.21 -44.26 -23.91
C LEU A 27 45.55 -43.40 -25.14
N CYS A 28 45.68 -42.06 -24.93
CA CYS A 28 46.56 -41.22 -25.72
C CYS A 28 47.25 -40.23 -24.79
N LEU A 29 48.56 -40.40 -24.61
CA LEU A 29 49.47 -39.42 -24.09
C LEU A 29 49.48 -38.17 -24.99
N PHE A 30 49.52 -36.96 -24.45
CA PHE A 30 50.36 -35.87 -24.94
C PHE A 30 50.45 -34.72 -23.91
N ALA A 31 51.70 -34.47 -23.55
CA ALA A 31 52.34 -33.19 -23.28
C ALA A 31 51.84 -32.28 -22.18
N ALA A 32 52.70 -32.17 -21.18
CA ALA A 32 52.73 -31.13 -20.17
C ALA A 32 52.91 -29.73 -20.77
N ALA A 33 52.03 -28.81 -20.43
CA ALA A 33 52.32 -27.39 -20.48
C ALA A 33 51.92 -26.78 -19.11
N PHE A 34 52.96 -26.48 -18.31
CA PHE A 34 52.86 -25.70 -17.09
C PHE A 34 52.43 -24.27 -17.47
N ILE A 35 51.22 -23.89 -17.19
CA ILE A 35 50.81 -22.50 -17.15
C ILE A 35 50.41 -22.20 -15.69
N ALA A 36 51.27 -21.46 -15.02
CA ALA A 36 51.01 -20.86 -13.71
C ALA A 36 49.88 -19.86 -13.88
N CYS A 37 48.64 -20.23 -13.52
CA CYS A 37 47.59 -19.24 -13.30
C CYS A 37 47.79 -18.58 -11.93
N LEU A 38 48.34 -17.39 -11.96
CA LEU A 38 48.21 -16.43 -10.88
C LEU A 38 46.75 -16.29 -10.50
N ALA A 39 46.39 -16.76 -9.32
CA ALA A 39 45.12 -16.45 -8.71
C ALA A 39 45.07 -14.95 -8.40
N ALA A 40 44.69 -14.15 -9.40
CA ALA A 40 44.28 -12.79 -9.13
C ALA A 40 42.93 -12.89 -8.39
N CYS A 41 42.98 -12.63 -7.11
CA CYS A 41 41.81 -12.33 -6.28
C CYS A 41 41.12 -11.06 -6.85
N GLY A 42 40.43 -11.23 -7.96
CA GLY A 42 39.55 -10.21 -8.53
C GLY A 42 38.32 -10.12 -7.66
N GLY A 43 38.35 -9.29 -6.62
CA GLY A 43 37.15 -8.82 -5.97
C GLY A 43 36.27 -8.23 -7.08
N SER A 44 35.18 -8.92 -7.42
CA SER A 44 34.14 -8.36 -8.26
C SER A 44 33.51 -7.23 -7.48
N THR A 45 34.07 -6.04 -7.61
CA THR A 45 33.32 -4.83 -7.33
C THR A 45 32.13 -4.88 -8.27
N LYS A 46 30.94 -5.24 -7.74
CA LYS A 46 29.69 -4.97 -8.43
C LYS A 46 29.72 -3.47 -8.70
N SER A 47 30.05 -3.10 -9.93
CA SER A 47 29.79 -1.77 -10.43
C SER A 47 28.28 -1.62 -10.29
N SER A 48 27.84 -0.99 -9.22
CA SER A 48 26.48 -0.49 -9.14
C SER A 48 26.42 0.61 -10.21
N VAL A 49 25.95 0.24 -11.39
CA VAL A 49 25.46 1.26 -12.32
C VAL A 49 24.55 2.11 -11.47
N PRO A 50 24.80 3.41 -11.31
CA PRO A 50 23.88 4.28 -10.59
C PRO A 50 22.53 4.09 -11.25
N GLY A 51 21.53 3.64 -10.49
CA GLY A 51 20.16 3.63 -10.98
C GLY A 51 19.84 5.03 -11.51
N PRO A 52 18.90 5.17 -12.45
CA PRO A 52 18.47 6.48 -12.89
C PRO A 52 18.20 7.32 -11.64
N PRO A 53 18.60 8.60 -11.63
CA PRO A 53 18.37 9.46 -10.47
C PRO A 53 16.90 9.31 -10.07
N PRO A 54 16.58 9.15 -8.77
CA PRO A 54 15.22 8.99 -8.33
C PRO A 54 14.42 10.13 -8.96
N GLY A 55 13.44 9.77 -9.81
CA GLY A 55 12.55 10.74 -10.43
C GLY A 55 11.97 11.60 -9.33
N THR A 56 11.71 12.86 -9.60
CA THR A 56 11.11 13.78 -8.64
C THR A 56 9.85 13.11 -8.07
N GLN A 57 9.85 12.87 -6.78
CA GLN A 57 8.67 12.35 -6.12
C GLN A 57 7.69 13.49 -5.82
N HIS A 58 6.43 13.13 -5.73
CA HIS A 58 5.36 14.07 -5.47
C HIS A 58 4.48 13.56 -4.32
N LEU A 59 4.04 14.50 -3.49
CA LEU A 59 2.99 14.28 -2.51
C LEU A 59 1.67 14.67 -3.13
N TYR A 60 0.72 13.76 -3.12
CA TYR A 60 -0.66 13.98 -3.55
C TYR A 60 -1.56 14.06 -2.33
N ILE A 61 -2.43 15.05 -2.31
CA ILE A 61 -3.38 15.26 -1.22
C ILE A 61 -4.76 15.61 -1.78
N ASN A 62 -5.80 15.34 -1.00
CA ASN A 62 -7.11 15.88 -1.30
C ASN A 62 -7.11 17.41 -1.17
N GLY A 63 -7.75 18.07 -2.09
CA GLY A 63 -7.92 19.52 -2.12
C GLY A 63 -9.34 19.93 -1.75
N ALA A 64 -9.69 21.12 -2.19
CA ALA A 64 -11.06 21.62 -2.16
C ALA A 64 -11.98 20.80 -3.07
N THR A 65 -13.27 21.07 -3.02
CA THR A 65 -14.30 20.40 -3.80
C THR A 65 -13.89 20.16 -5.26
N GLY A 66 -13.88 18.91 -5.67
CA GLY A 66 -13.56 18.48 -7.03
C GLY A 66 -12.08 18.53 -7.41
N GLN A 67 -11.18 18.65 -6.45
CA GLN A 67 -9.74 18.77 -6.73
C GLN A 67 -8.88 17.92 -5.80
N ALA A 68 -7.78 17.38 -6.35
CA ALA A 68 -6.64 16.95 -5.59
C ALA A 68 -5.39 17.74 -6.02
N PHE A 69 -4.42 17.86 -5.15
CA PHE A 69 -3.22 18.65 -5.39
C PHE A 69 -1.97 17.77 -5.38
N GLN A 70 -1.04 18.12 -6.27
CA GLN A 70 0.29 17.56 -6.33
C GLN A 70 1.30 18.58 -5.81
N PHE A 71 2.23 18.17 -4.98
CA PHE A 71 3.36 18.96 -4.49
C PHE A 71 4.67 18.24 -4.80
N ALA A 72 5.66 18.97 -5.29
CA ALA A 72 6.99 18.40 -5.46
C ALA A 72 7.64 18.10 -4.10
N LEU A 73 8.40 17.02 -4.03
CA LEU A 73 9.19 16.68 -2.85
C LEU A 73 10.68 17.00 -3.06
N PRO A 74 11.39 17.42 -2.01
CA PRO A 74 10.91 17.65 -0.63
C PRO A 74 9.93 18.83 -0.57
N LEU A 75 8.94 18.72 0.35
CA LEU A 75 7.90 19.73 0.49
C LEU A 75 8.48 21.02 1.10
N THR A 76 8.66 22.04 0.29
CA THR A 76 9.30 23.31 0.70
C THR A 76 8.36 24.52 0.66
N GLY A 77 7.13 24.34 0.18
CA GLY A 77 6.15 25.42 0.05
C GLY A 77 4.72 24.93 0.04
N SER A 78 3.78 25.85 0.02
CA SER A 78 2.34 25.59 0.02
C SER A 78 1.68 25.69 -1.36
N THR A 79 2.46 25.98 -2.42
CA THR A 79 1.92 26.07 -3.77
C THR A 79 1.97 24.71 -4.46
N PRO A 80 0.84 24.16 -4.90
CA PRO A 80 0.82 22.94 -5.66
C PRO A 80 1.59 23.05 -6.98
N SER A 81 2.34 22.00 -7.32
CA SER A 81 2.99 21.89 -8.63
C SER A 81 1.99 21.50 -9.74
N ALA A 82 0.90 20.85 -9.35
CA ALA A 82 -0.22 20.56 -10.26
C ALA A 82 -1.55 20.45 -9.48
N THR A 83 -2.65 20.65 -10.23
CA THR A 83 -4.02 20.46 -9.73
C THR A 83 -4.71 19.40 -10.58
N LEU A 84 -5.23 18.36 -9.94
CA LEU A 84 -5.97 17.28 -10.55
C LEU A 84 -7.46 17.60 -10.42
N SER A 85 -8.11 17.94 -11.52
CA SER A 85 -9.52 18.33 -11.54
C SER A 85 -10.40 17.12 -11.84
N LEU A 86 -11.33 16.83 -10.96
CA LEU A 86 -12.32 15.77 -11.14
C LEU A 86 -13.45 16.25 -12.07
N PRO A 87 -14.08 15.35 -12.83
CA PRO A 87 -15.17 15.73 -13.72
C PRO A 87 -16.44 16.15 -12.97
N THR A 88 -16.52 15.88 -11.68
CA THR A 88 -17.64 16.26 -10.81
C THR A 88 -17.14 17.08 -9.64
N ALA A 89 -17.90 18.08 -9.22
CA ALA A 89 -17.59 18.89 -8.04
C ALA A 89 -17.90 18.14 -6.73
N SER A 90 -17.35 16.92 -6.58
CA SER A 90 -17.50 16.12 -5.37
C SER A 90 -16.22 16.18 -4.55
N ASP A 91 -16.34 16.15 -3.22
CA ASP A 91 -15.17 16.18 -2.36
C ASP A 91 -14.32 14.93 -2.56
N VAL A 92 -13.01 15.14 -2.61
CA VAL A 92 -12.02 14.08 -2.71
C VAL A 92 -11.90 13.38 -1.35
N SER A 93 -12.06 12.07 -1.36
CA SER A 93 -11.99 11.23 -0.15
C SER A 93 -10.77 10.30 -0.11
N ALA A 94 -10.21 9.98 -1.27
CA ALA A 94 -9.08 9.04 -1.36
C ALA A 94 -8.11 9.42 -2.48
N VAL A 95 -6.82 9.13 -2.26
CA VAL A 95 -5.76 9.27 -3.27
C VAL A 95 -4.83 8.07 -3.17
N ALA A 96 -4.45 7.49 -4.31
CA ALA A 96 -3.43 6.45 -4.41
C ALA A 96 -2.57 6.65 -5.65
N VAL A 97 -1.32 6.16 -5.61
CA VAL A 97 -0.39 6.23 -6.76
C VAL A 97 0.09 4.82 -7.08
N ASP A 98 0.10 4.47 -8.36
CA ASP A 98 0.63 3.19 -8.83
C ASP A 98 2.15 3.24 -9.03
N THR A 99 2.76 2.10 -9.38
CA THR A 99 4.20 1.98 -9.58
C THR A 99 4.73 2.75 -10.79
N THR A 100 3.85 3.17 -11.70
CA THR A 100 4.19 3.95 -12.90
C THR A 100 3.98 5.45 -12.72
N GLY A 101 3.43 5.86 -11.57
CA GLY A 101 3.15 7.25 -11.22
C GLY A 101 1.75 7.73 -11.59
N ASN A 102 0.86 6.84 -12.10
CA ASN A 102 -0.53 7.22 -12.30
C ASN A 102 -1.22 7.40 -10.95
N VAL A 103 -2.12 8.37 -10.89
CA VAL A 103 -2.82 8.74 -9.66
C VAL A 103 -4.29 8.37 -9.78
N ALA A 104 -4.78 7.60 -8.84
CA ALA A 104 -6.20 7.37 -8.64
C ALA A 104 -6.74 8.32 -7.56
N VAL A 105 -7.82 8.98 -7.88
CA VAL A 105 -8.53 9.89 -6.97
C VAL A 105 -9.95 9.41 -6.80
N GLY A 106 -10.32 9.09 -5.57
CA GLY A 106 -11.66 8.71 -5.17
C GLY A 106 -12.43 9.91 -4.63
N ALA A 107 -13.73 9.95 -4.90
CA ALA A 107 -14.59 11.04 -4.47
C ALA A 107 -15.89 10.53 -3.83
N PHE A 108 -16.48 11.38 -2.98
CA PHE A 108 -17.87 11.20 -2.57
C PHE A 108 -18.75 11.13 -3.82
N GLY A 109 -19.76 10.27 -3.81
CA GLY A 109 -20.54 9.92 -5.00
C GLY A 109 -19.99 8.68 -5.73
N GLY A 110 -18.96 8.04 -5.18
CA GLY A 110 -18.44 6.75 -5.63
C GLY A 110 -17.72 6.81 -6.98
N THR A 111 -17.16 7.95 -7.36
CA THR A 111 -16.41 8.11 -8.60
C THR A 111 -14.92 7.93 -8.34
N ILE A 112 -14.26 7.17 -9.20
CA ILE A 112 -12.80 7.02 -9.24
C ILE A 112 -12.30 7.62 -10.55
N SER A 113 -11.33 8.52 -10.45
CA SER A 113 -10.69 9.20 -11.59
C SER A 113 -9.21 8.87 -11.64
N ILE A 114 -8.71 8.47 -12.81
CA ILE A 114 -7.30 8.14 -13.03
C ILE A 114 -6.63 9.27 -13.82
N PHE A 115 -5.49 9.71 -13.34
CA PHE A 115 -4.63 10.69 -13.99
C PHE A 115 -3.32 10.02 -14.38
N ASN A 116 -3.00 10.01 -15.66
CA ASN A 116 -1.79 9.36 -16.16
C ASN A 116 -0.55 10.23 -15.92
N ALA A 117 0.54 9.60 -15.50
CA ALA A 117 1.84 10.24 -15.42
C ALA A 117 2.42 10.54 -16.83
N PRO A 118 3.26 11.59 -17.01
CA PRO A 118 3.61 12.59 -15.99
C PRO A 118 2.49 13.64 -15.83
N ILE A 119 2.19 13.99 -14.58
CA ILE A 119 1.19 15.00 -14.25
C ILE A 119 1.88 16.37 -14.19
N THR A 120 1.47 17.30 -15.05
CA THR A 120 2.04 18.65 -15.13
C THR A 120 0.93 19.69 -15.21
N GLY A 121 1.02 20.74 -14.40
CA GLY A 121 0.04 21.83 -14.38
C GLY A 121 -1.36 21.37 -13.95
N SER A 122 -2.40 21.86 -14.60
CA SER A 122 -3.78 21.43 -14.32
C SER A 122 -4.14 20.25 -15.21
N GLY A 123 -4.38 19.10 -14.61
CA GLY A 123 -4.71 17.84 -15.29
C GLY A 123 -6.20 17.51 -15.20
N SER A 124 -6.75 17.00 -16.29
CA SER A 124 -8.06 16.32 -16.29
C SER A 124 -7.85 14.81 -16.22
N ALA A 125 -8.81 14.10 -15.63
CA ALA A 125 -8.76 12.64 -15.57
C ALA A 125 -8.73 12.02 -16.97
N SER A 126 -7.82 11.06 -17.17
CA SER A 126 -7.75 10.27 -18.40
C SER A 126 -8.84 9.21 -18.45
N VAL A 127 -9.22 8.69 -17.30
CA VAL A 127 -10.23 7.66 -17.12
C VAL A 127 -11.09 8.00 -15.90
N THR A 128 -12.38 7.74 -15.99
CA THR A 128 -13.32 7.88 -14.86
C THR A 128 -14.33 6.73 -14.89
N PHE A 129 -14.54 6.09 -13.75
CA PHE A 129 -15.50 5.01 -13.59
C PHE A 129 -16.14 5.02 -12.19
N LYS A 130 -17.09 4.15 -11.94
CA LYS A 130 -17.79 4.05 -10.65
C LYS A 130 -17.19 2.95 -9.76
N ASN A 131 -17.19 3.20 -8.47
CA ASN A 131 -16.82 2.21 -7.45
C ASN A 131 -17.97 1.19 -7.27
N GLY A 132 -18.27 0.43 -8.31
CA GLY A 132 -19.42 -0.47 -8.35
C GLY A 132 -20.74 0.28 -8.09
N THR A 133 -21.54 -0.21 -7.16
CA THR A 133 -22.78 0.43 -6.70
C THR A 133 -22.57 1.36 -5.52
N SER A 134 -21.34 1.47 -4.99
CA SER A 134 -21.06 2.34 -3.86
C SER A 134 -21.16 3.82 -4.22
N THR A 135 -21.70 4.59 -3.30
CA THR A 135 -21.73 6.05 -3.37
C THR A 135 -20.53 6.70 -2.68
N LEU A 136 -19.57 5.89 -2.19
CA LEU A 136 -18.37 6.36 -1.50
C LEU A 136 -17.15 5.60 -1.96
N VAL A 137 -16.03 6.31 -2.06
CA VAL A 137 -14.66 5.77 -2.08
C VAL A 137 -14.00 6.28 -0.82
N ASP A 138 -13.77 5.43 0.17
CA ASP A 138 -13.21 5.89 1.45
C ASP A 138 -11.67 5.87 1.43
N ASN A 139 -11.08 4.82 0.84
CA ASN A 139 -9.64 4.73 0.63
C ASN A 139 -9.31 3.91 -0.62
N LEU A 140 -8.11 4.12 -1.16
CA LEU A 140 -7.59 3.47 -2.36
C LEU A 140 -6.20 2.92 -2.13
N ALA A 141 -5.88 1.78 -2.73
CA ALA A 141 -4.51 1.27 -2.82
C ALA A 141 -4.31 0.49 -4.12
N PHE A 142 -3.14 0.61 -4.71
CA PHE A 142 -2.71 -0.24 -5.83
C PHE A 142 -1.85 -1.40 -5.31
N ASN A 143 -1.97 -2.55 -5.96
CA ASN A 143 -0.95 -3.60 -5.85
C ASN A 143 0.17 -3.38 -6.88
N SER A 144 1.20 -4.23 -6.85
CA SER A 144 2.33 -4.14 -7.78
C SER A 144 1.96 -4.46 -9.23
N ALA A 145 0.83 -5.13 -9.49
CA ALA A 145 0.32 -5.41 -10.82
C ALA A 145 -0.52 -4.25 -11.41
N GLY A 146 -0.80 -3.22 -10.61
CA GLY A 146 -1.65 -2.09 -11.01
C GLY A 146 -3.14 -2.31 -10.75
N ASP A 147 -3.53 -3.41 -10.09
CA ASP A 147 -4.92 -3.60 -9.68
C ASP A 147 -5.25 -2.63 -8.55
N LEU A 148 -6.42 -2.03 -8.62
CA LEU A 148 -6.89 -1.03 -7.66
C LEU A 148 -7.89 -1.62 -6.67
N PHE A 149 -7.63 -1.42 -5.40
CA PHE A 149 -8.48 -1.78 -4.28
C PHE A 149 -9.16 -0.54 -3.71
N ALA A 150 -10.47 -0.57 -3.58
CA ALA A 150 -11.27 0.56 -3.11
C ALA A 150 -12.17 0.14 -1.95
N THR A 151 -11.99 0.77 -0.79
CA THR A 151 -12.93 0.63 0.33
C THR A 151 -14.17 1.49 0.10
N THR A 152 -15.29 1.08 0.67
CA THR A 152 -16.60 1.67 0.41
C THR A 152 -17.27 2.23 1.67
N ASN A 153 -16.52 2.34 2.78
CA ASN A 153 -17.06 2.64 4.11
C ASN A 153 -18.22 1.71 4.50
N SER A 154 -18.12 0.46 4.06
CA SER A 154 -19.06 -0.61 4.35
C SER A 154 -18.29 -1.95 4.51
N ASN A 155 -18.99 -3.05 4.49
CA ASN A 155 -18.42 -4.39 4.57
C ASN A 155 -17.87 -4.94 3.25
N THR A 156 -17.57 -4.06 2.28
CA THR A 156 -17.07 -4.47 0.96
C THR A 156 -15.81 -3.73 0.57
N ILE A 157 -14.93 -4.42 -0.16
CA ILE A 157 -13.79 -3.84 -0.86
C ILE A 157 -13.92 -4.25 -2.32
N ASN A 158 -13.99 -3.28 -3.20
CA ASN A 158 -14.03 -3.50 -4.63
C ASN A 158 -12.61 -3.59 -5.20
N VAL A 159 -12.37 -4.57 -6.06
CA VAL A 159 -11.10 -4.76 -6.76
C VAL A 159 -11.32 -4.55 -8.25
N PHE A 160 -10.48 -3.72 -8.85
CA PHE A 160 -10.50 -3.44 -10.29
C PHE A 160 -9.19 -3.91 -10.90
N THR A 161 -9.27 -4.83 -11.84
CA THR A 161 -8.09 -5.37 -12.51
C THR A 161 -7.55 -4.40 -13.55
N HIS A 162 -6.24 -4.23 -13.59
CA HIS A 162 -5.54 -3.48 -14.63
C HIS A 162 -5.67 -4.17 -16.01
N PRO A 163 -5.80 -3.43 -17.16
CA PRO A 163 -5.82 -1.99 -17.26
C PRO A 163 -7.17 -1.34 -16.88
N LEU A 164 -7.10 -0.19 -16.22
CA LEU A 164 -8.29 0.57 -15.84
C LEU A 164 -8.82 1.38 -17.02
N THR A 165 -10.13 1.32 -17.27
CA THR A 165 -10.83 2.01 -18.36
C THR A 165 -12.11 2.65 -17.85
N SER A 166 -12.76 3.50 -18.66
CA SER A 166 -14.06 4.07 -18.30
C SER A 166 -15.18 3.04 -18.19
N ALA A 167 -14.97 1.83 -18.72
CA ALA A 167 -15.89 0.69 -18.58
C ALA A 167 -15.54 -0.23 -17.41
N SER A 168 -14.50 0.10 -16.61
CA SER A 168 -14.08 -0.74 -15.48
C SER A 168 -15.21 -0.89 -14.47
N THR A 169 -15.47 -2.14 -14.13
CA THR A 169 -16.37 -2.58 -13.07
C THR A 169 -15.56 -3.44 -12.11
N PRO A 170 -15.96 -3.61 -10.85
CA PRO A 170 -15.27 -4.50 -9.95
C PRO A 170 -15.14 -5.90 -10.56
N SER A 171 -13.90 -6.36 -10.75
CA SER A 171 -13.59 -7.74 -11.14
C SER A 171 -13.80 -8.70 -9.98
N GLN A 172 -13.71 -8.17 -8.76
CA GLN A 172 -13.98 -8.89 -7.53
C GLN A 172 -14.56 -7.93 -6.48
N VAL A 173 -15.50 -8.43 -5.69
CA VAL A 173 -15.99 -7.77 -4.48
C VAL A 173 -15.64 -8.63 -3.29
N ILE A 174 -14.75 -8.14 -2.43
CA ILE A 174 -14.33 -8.83 -1.22
C ILE A 174 -15.34 -8.48 -0.13
N THR A 175 -15.99 -9.51 0.41
CA THR A 175 -16.83 -9.42 1.61
C THR A 175 -16.32 -10.43 2.63
N SER A 176 -16.41 -10.11 3.90
CA SER A 176 -15.94 -11.00 4.97
C SER A 176 -16.79 -10.82 6.22
N VAL A 177 -16.95 -11.89 6.99
CA VAL A 177 -17.64 -11.84 8.29
C VAL A 177 -16.93 -10.94 9.31
N ASN A 178 -15.63 -10.71 9.10
CA ASN A 178 -14.83 -9.83 9.96
C ASN A 178 -14.89 -8.36 9.51
N LEU A 179 -15.24 -8.11 8.26
CA LEU A 179 -15.27 -6.77 7.69
C LEU A 179 -16.64 -6.15 7.89
N THR A 180 -16.69 -5.07 8.62
CA THR A 180 -17.92 -4.31 8.89
C THR A 180 -17.89 -2.93 8.25
N THR A 181 -16.79 -2.22 8.39
CA THR A 181 -16.58 -0.89 7.81
C THR A 181 -15.10 -0.73 7.48
N GLY A 182 -14.74 -1.00 6.23
CA GLY A 182 -13.37 -0.79 5.74
C GLY A 182 -13.10 0.69 5.54
N VAL A 183 -12.14 1.25 6.27
CA VAL A 183 -11.78 2.68 6.22
C VAL A 183 -10.48 2.85 5.44
N GLY A 184 -9.38 2.23 5.87
CA GLY A 184 -8.10 2.29 5.19
C GLY A 184 -7.73 0.95 4.55
N VAL A 185 -6.93 0.98 3.50
CA VAL A 185 -6.45 -0.20 2.79
C VAL A 185 -4.99 -0.06 2.40
N ALA A 186 -4.21 -1.12 2.56
CA ALA A 186 -2.84 -1.23 2.08
C ALA A 186 -2.56 -2.68 1.64
N LEU A 187 -1.58 -2.86 0.75
CA LEU A 187 -1.12 -4.18 0.33
C LEU A 187 0.38 -4.30 0.62
N ASP A 188 0.78 -5.40 1.22
CA ASP A 188 2.19 -5.72 1.40
C ASP A 188 2.80 -6.33 0.13
N SER A 189 4.11 -6.61 0.15
CA SER A 189 4.84 -7.18 -0.99
C SER A 189 4.40 -8.59 -1.38
N ALA A 190 3.70 -9.30 -0.50
CA ALA A 190 3.09 -10.60 -0.77
C ALA A 190 1.63 -10.46 -1.26
N ASN A 191 1.17 -9.24 -1.48
CA ASN A 191 -0.23 -8.89 -1.77
C ASN A 191 -1.19 -9.30 -0.64
N ASN A 192 -0.74 -9.42 0.61
CA ASN A 192 -1.71 -9.50 1.69
C ASN A 192 -2.43 -8.15 1.80
N LEU A 193 -3.75 -8.21 1.81
CA LEU A 193 -4.61 -7.05 1.94
C LEU A 193 -4.78 -6.73 3.43
N ILE A 194 -4.31 -5.57 3.83
CA ILE A 194 -4.44 -5.06 5.20
C ILE A 194 -5.51 -3.98 5.20
N VAL A 195 -6.48 -4.11 6.09
CA VAL A 195 -7.65 -3.23 6.15
C VAL A 195 -7.80 -2.68 7.56
N SER A 196 -7.90 -1.37 7.71
CA SER A 196 -8.40 -0.79 8.94
C SER A 196 -9.93 -0.87 8.93
N ASN A 197 -10.46 -1.65 9.85
CA ASN A 197 -11.88 -1.92 9.98
C ASN A 197 -12.41 -1.25 11.25
N SER A 198 -13.49 -0.49 11.14
CA SER A 198 -14.05 0.31 12.24
C SER A 198 -15.49 -0.11 12.54
N PRO A 199 -15.70 -1.28 13.16
CA PRO A 199 -17.03 -1.66 13.64
C PRO A 199 -17.48 -0.75 14.79
N SER A 200 -18.51 0.05 14.56
CA SER A 200 -19.14 0.83 15.64
C SER A 200 -20.12 -0.07 16.40
N PRO A 201 -20.15 -0.09 17.74
CA PRO A 201 -19.35 0.63 18.73
C PRO A 201 -18.13 -0.15 19.28
N ALA A 202 -17.80 -1.31 18.70
CA ALA A 202 -16.88 -2.31 19.28
C ALA A 202 -15.37 -1.97 19.14
N GLY A 203 -15.01 -0.77 18.69
CA GLY A 203 -13.62 -0.38 18.43
C GLY A 203 -13.16 -0.75 17.01
N SER A 204 -11.93 -0.36 16.66
CA SER A 204 -11.33 -0.69 15.37
C SER A 204 -10.44 -1.92 15.48
N ASN A 205 -10.11 -2.53 14.34
CA ASN A 205 -9.08 -3.55 14.23
C ASN A 205 -8.38 -3.47 12.88
N LEU A 206 -7.20 -4.09 12.77
CA LEU A 206 -6.58 -4.41 11.51
C LEU A 206 -6.98 -5.82 11.11
N LEU A 207 -7.48 -5.97 9.91
CA LEU A 207 -7.78 -7.24 9.28
C LEU A 207 -6.74 -7.52 8.20
N VAL A 208 -6.26 -8.76 8.13
CA VAL A 208 -5.34 -9.20 7.08
C VAL A 208 -5.97 -10.32 6.30
N TYR A 209 -5.99 -10.20 4.99
CA TYR A 209 -6.49 -11.22 4.07
C TYR A 209 -5.37 -11.64 3.12
N ALA A 210 -5.09 -12.94 3.07
CA ALA A 210 -4.16 -13.49 2.08
C ALA A 210 -4.85 -13.73 0.73
N PRO A 211 -4.15 -13.52 -0.41
CA PRO A 211 -4.69 -13.89 -1.71
C PRO A 211 -4.81 -15.43 -1.83
N PRO A 212 -5.69 -15.94 -2.71
CA PRO A 212 -6.58 -15.21 -3.61
C PRO A 212 -7.87 -14.83 -2.89
N TYR A 213 -8.29 -13.69 -2.70
CA TYR A 213 -9.43 -13.20 -1.90
C TYR A 213 -10.81 -13.74 -2.38
N THR A 214 -10.87 -15.00 -2.84
CA THR A 214 -12.05 -15.62 -3.44
C THR A 214 -13.02 -16.17 -2.39
N GLY A 215 -14.28 -16.23 -2.73
CA GLY A 215 -15.35 -16.70 -1.84
C GLY A 215 -15.68 -15.65 -0.75
N LEU A 216 -15.80 -16.09 0.48
CA LEU A 216 -15.91 -15.25 1.68
C LEU A 216 -14.59 -15.36 2.46
N PRO A 217 -13.56 -14.58 2.13
CA PRO A 217 -12.27 -14.72 2.80
C PRO A 217 -12.42 -14.42 4.29
N ILE A 218 -11.78 -15.26 5.09
CA ILE A 218 -11.67 -15.06 6.55
C ILE A 218 -10.34 -14.33 6.79
N ALA A 219 -10.36 -13.32 7.65
CA ALA A 219 -9.13 -12.63 8.01
C ALA A 219 -8.13 -13.62 8.63
N THR A 220 -6.91 -13.66 8.09
CA THR A 220 -5.81 -14.48 8.61
C THR A 220 -5.23 -13.90 9.90
N ALA A 221 -5.42 -12.59 10.12
CA ALA A 221 -5.10 -11.92 11.37
C ALA A 221 -6.14 -10.85 11.68
N VAL A 222 -6.46 -10.71 12.97
CA VAL A 222 -7.30 -9.64 13.52
C VAL A 222 -6.53 -9.03 14.67
N VAL A 223 -6.07 -7.80 14.52
CA VAL A 223 -5.31 -7.06 15.53
C VAL A 223 -6.22 -6.00 16.14
N PRO A 224 -6.59 -6.13 17.42
CA PRO A 224 -7.39 -5.11 18.10
C PRO A 224 -6.70 -3.74 18.08
N ALA A 225 -7.46 -2.71 17.81
CA ALA A 225 -6.94 -1.37 17.66
C ALA A 225 -7.94 -0.34 18.18
N ALA A 226 -7.47 0.90 18.29
CA ALA A 226 -8.33 2.02 18.61
C ALA A 226 -9.04 2.55 17.35
N SER A 227 -8.84 3.78 16.95
CA SER A 227 -9.51 4.40 15.80
C SER A 227 -8.57 4.47 14.59
N TYR A 228 -8.38 3.38 13.89
CA TYR A 228 -7.48 3.32 12.73
C TYR A 228 -8.10 3.94 11.48
N ARG A 229 -7.26 4.66 10.74
CA ARG A 229 -7.59 5.38 9.50
C ARG A 229 -6.67 4.90 8.36
N GLN A 230 -6.18 5.84 7.55
CA GLN A 230 -5.29 5.55 6.45
C GLN A 230 -3.98 4.89 6.90
N MET A 231 -3.41 4.11 6.01
CA MET A 231 -2.17 3.37 6.22
C MET A 231 -1.22 3.58 5.06
N ALA A 232 0.08 3.43 5.34
CA ALA A 232 1.12 3.39 4.33
C ALA A 232 2.18 2.35 4.70
N ILE A 233 2.79 1.73 3.68
CA ILE A 233 3.85 0.74 3.85
C ILE A 233 5.16 1.30 3.30
N SER A 234 6.24 1.14 4.06
CA SER A 234 7.60 1.39 3.61
C SER A 234 8.49 0.23 4.04
N GLY A 235 9.07 -0.48 3.07
CA GLY A 235 9.88 -1.67 3.32
C GLY A 235 9.09 -2.74 4.09
N THR A 236 9.56 -3.03 5.30
CA THR A 236 8.96 -4.03 6.20
C THR A 236 8.11 -3.40 7.32
N GLN A 237 7.70 -2.16 7.16
CA GLN A 237 6.94 -1.44 8.17
C GLN A 237 5.59 -0.95 7.62
N LEU A 238 4.56 -1.10 8.44
CA LEU A 238 3.22 -0.54 8.24
C LEU A 238 3.01 0.62 9.21
N PHE A 239 2.72 1.78 8.69
CA PHE A 239 2.38 3.00 9.43
C PHE A 239 0.87 3.19 9.38
N VAL A 240 0.23 3.26 10.54
CA VAL A 240 -1.23 3.35 10.66
C VAL A 240 -1.59 4.57 11.49
N VAL A 241 -2.42 5.43 10.93
CA VAL A 241 -2.98 6.54 11.73
C VAL A 241 -3.96 5.99 12.75
N ASN A 242 -3.69 6.30 14.01
CA ASN A 242 -4.58 6.06 15.13
C ASN A 242 -5.18 7.40 15.57
N SER A 243 -6.41 7.66 15.11
CA SER A 243 -7.08 8.97 15.27
C SER A 243 -7.89 9.09 16.56
N ASN A 244 -7.39 8.53 17.66
CA ASN A 244 -8.05 8.78 18.96
C ASN A 244 -7.98 10.27 19.28
N VAL A 245 -9.14 10.93 19.39
CA VAL A 245 -9.26 12.38 19.54
C VAL A 245 -8.52 12.97 20.75
N SER A 246 -8.23 12.18 21.78
CA SER A 246 -7.49 12.63 22.96
C SER A 246 -5.97 12.40 22.84
N ALA A 247 -5.51 11.56 21.95
CA ALA A 247 -4.11 11.16 21.83
C ALA A 247 -3.83 10.52 20.46
N SER A 248 -4.10 11.25 19.38
CA SER A 248 -3.79 10.74 18.02
C SER A 248 -2.30 10.47 17.89
N LYS A 249 -1.96 9.39 17.20
CA LYS A 249 -0.60 8.91 16.99
C LYS A 249 -0.53 8.09 15.71
N ILE A 250 0.68 7.76 15.29
CA ILE A 250 0.91 6.77 14.24
C ILE A 250 1.48 5.53 14.91
N ASP A 251 0.76 4.44 14.81
CA ASP A 251 1.21 3.13 15.26
C ASP A 251 2.03 2.49 14.14
N VAL A 252 3.25 2.04 14.44
CA VAL A 252 4.15 1.43 13.45
C VAL A 252 4.32 -0.04 13.77
N TYR A 253 3.94 -0.88 12.82
CA TYR A 253 4.03 -2.34 12.93
C TYR A 253 5.13 -2.89 12.03
N SER A 254 5.75 -3.99 12.45
CA SER A 254 6.59 -4.80 11.58
C SER A 254 5.72 -5.76 10.76
N LEU A 255 6.03 -5.91 9.47
CA LEU A 255 5.41 -6.89 8.59
C LEU A 255 6.15 -8.23 8.67
N PRO A 256 5.47 -9.37 8.48
CA PRO A 256 4.03 -9.50 8.26
C PRO A 256 3.20 -9.29 9.52
N ILE A 257 1.97 -8.81 9.36
CA ILE A 257 1.00 -8.67 10.47
C ILE A 257 0.42 -10.04 10.82
N THR A 258 0.40 -10.34 12.11
CA THR A 258 -0.21 -11.55 12.69
C THR A 258 -1.16 -11.16 13.81
N ALA A 259 -1.98 -12.09 14.29
CA ALA A 259 -2.90 -11.84 15.39
C ALA A 259 -2.20 -11.44 16.72
N ALA A 260 -0.91 -11.77 16.86
CA ALA A 260 -0.08 -11.39 18.00
C ALA A 260 0.69 -10.06 17.77
N SER A 261 0.53 -9.41 16.62
CA SER A 261 1.26 -8.18 16.31
C SER A 261 0.84 -7.05 17.24
N ALA A 262 1.85 -6.32 17.73
CA ALA A 262 1.71 -5.07 18.46
C ALA A 262 2.56 -4.01 17.78
N PRO A 263 2.27 -2.72 17.97
CA PRO A 263 3.12 -1.67 17.45
C PRO A 263 4.57 -1.84 17.93
N ALA A 264 5.51 -1.83 17.00
CA ALA A 264 6.94 -1.87 17.31
C ALA A 264 7.39 -0.56 17.98
N PHE A 265 6.81 0.55 17.55
CA PHE A 265 6.95 1.87 18.18
C PHE A 265 5.79 2.79 17.77
N LEU A 266 5.76 3.97 18.39
CA LEU A 266 4.71 4.97 18.21
C LEU A 266 5.35 6.31 17.83
N ILE A 267 4.70 7.04 16.92
CA ILE A 267 5.06 8.42 16.60
C ILE A 267 3.94 9.31 17.14
N SER A 268 4.23 10.07 18.17
CA SER A 268 3.26 10.96 18.84
C SER A 268 3.76 12.40 18.99
N ASN A 269 5.04 12.65 18.80
CA ASN A 269 5.66 13.96 19.00
C ASN A 269 5.10 14.99 18.02
N GLY A 270 4.50 16.05 18.53
CA GLY A 270 3.99 17.17 17.74
C GLY A 270 2.88 16.82 16.74
N LEU A 271 2.32 15.60 16.85
CA LEU A 271 1.26 15.20 15.95
C LEU A 271 -0.06 15.90 16.29
N PHE A 272 -0.44 15.94 17.54
CA PHE A 272 -1.82 16.31 17.83
C PHE A 272 -1.99 16.91 19.22
N GLY A 273 -2.32 18.19 19.26
CA GLY A 273 -2.85 18.87 20.42
C GLY A 273 -4.30 19.29 20.15
N GLY A 274 -5.21 19.04 21.07
CA GLY A 274 -6.58 19.54 21.01
C GLY A 274 -7.52 18.85 20.03
N SER A 275 -8.26 19.61 19.24
CA SER A 275 -9.36 19.14 18.38
C SER A 275 -8.90 18.60 17.00
N VAL A 276 -7.62 18.33 16.81
CA VAL A 276 -7.06 17.91 15.52
C VAL A 276 -6.92 16.41 15.49
N SER A 277 -7.53 15.75 14.52
CA SER A 277 -7.37 14.31 14.29
C SER A 277 -6.47 14.02 13.09
N GLY A 278 -5.56 13.05 13.23
CA GLY A 278 -4.82 12.52 12.10
C GLY A 278 -5.73 11.66 11.22
N ASN A 279 -5.58 11.79 9.91
CA ASN A 279 -6.37 10.99 8.98
C ASN A 279 -5.52 10.27 7.94
N GLY A 280 -4.46 10.89 7.41
CA GLY A 280 -3.68 10.34 6.33
C GLY A 280 -2.19 10.24 6.63
N VAL A 281 -1.53 9.24 6.03
CA VAL A 281 -0.08 9.06 6.03
C VAL A 281 0.41 8.63 4.67
N ALA A 282 1.61 9.10 4.31
CA ALA A 282 2.36 8.64 3.15
C ALA A 282 3.86 8.70 3.46
N LEU A 283 4.66 7.90 2.74
CA LEU A 283 6.12 7.93 2.88
C LEU A 283 6.78 8.13 1.50
N ASP A 284 7.88 8.88 1.49
CA ASP A 284 8.73 9.00 0.32
C ASP A 284 9.81 7.90 0.26
N SER A 285 10.60 7.87 -0.82
CA SER A 285 11.66 6.87 -1.01
C SER A 285 12.81 6.98 0.01
N SER A 286 12.91 8.09 0.71
CA SER A 286 13.85 8.29 1.82
C SER A 286 13.25 7.90 3.16
N SER A 287 12.03 7.35 3.15
CA SER A 287 11.23 7.02 4.32
C SER A 287 10.86 8.23 5.19
N ASN A 288 10.88 9.45 4.64
CA ASN A 288 10.25 10.56 5.35
C ASN A 288 8.74 10.35 5.38
N LEU A 289 8.17 10.51 6.56
CA LEU A 289 6.75 10.30 6.80
C LEU A 289 6.01 11.64 6.74
N TYR A 290 4.99 11.68 5.91
CA TYR A 290 4.06 12.81 5.78
C TYR A 290 2.75 12.42 6.48
N ALA A 291 2.33 13.22 7.47
CA ALA A 291 1.09 12.99 8.21
C ALA A 291 0.12 14.15 7.98
N GLY A 292 -1.02 13.83 7.41
CA GLY A 292 -2.11 14.76 7.16
C GLY A 292 -3.03 14.90 8.36
N LEU A 293 -3.43 16.13 8.66
CA LEU A 293 -4.27 16.49 9.79
C LEU A 293 -5.58 17.08 9.29
N SER A 294 -6.69 16.63 9.84
CA SER A 294 -7.94 17.38 9.79
C SER A 294 -8.11 18.20 11.08
N GLY A 295 -8.09 19.48 10.95
CA GLY A 295 -8.37 20.38 12.06
C GLY A 295 -9.43 21.39 11.67
N ASN A 296 -10.10 21.97 12.66
CA ASN A 296 -10.96 23.13 12.42
C ASN A 296 -10.09 24.29 11.88
N LEU A 297 -10.38 24.75 10.68
CA LEU A 297 -9.70 25.85 9.98
C LEU A 297 -9.79 27.22 10.71
N GLY A 298 -9.91 27.25 12.01
CA GLY A 298 -10.08 28.48 12.78
C GLY A 298 -9.26 28.58 14.07
N THR A 299 -8.47 27.56 14.39
CA THR A 299 -7.62 27.58 15.61
C THR A 299 -6.15 27.81 15.23
N THR A 300 -5.37 28.35 16.17
CA THR A 300 -3.92 28.58 16.01
C THR A 300 -3.12 27.31 15.76
N ASP A 301 -3.70 26.14 15.99
CA ASP A 301 -3.23 24.81 15.57
C ASP A 301 -3.87 24.41 14.23
N SER A 302 -4.05 25.37 13.34
CA SER A 302 -4.52 25.13 11.99
C SER A 302 -3.65 24.03 11.35
N GLY A 303 -4.29 22.91 11.03
CA GLY A 303 -3.68 21.73 10.49
C GLY A 303 -2.63 22.02 9.42
N GLY A 304 -1.82 21.08 9.14
CA GLY A 304 -0.76 21.14 8.14
C GLY A 304 -0.23 19.75 7.96
N ILE A 305 0.59 19.57 6.95
CA ILE A 305 1.34 18.32 6.81
C ILE A 305 2.48 18.34 7.82
N ARG A 306 2.53 17.31 8.67
CA ARG A 306 3.66 17.04 9.56
C ARG A 306 4.63 16.13 8.85
N ILE A 307 5.92 16.48 8.86
CA ILE A 307 6.97 15.73 8.18
C ILE A 307 7.95 15.22 9.22
N TYR A 308 8.08 13.91 9.30
CA TYR A 308 9.00 13.22 10.21
C TYR A 308 10.09 12.55 9.42
N VAL A 309 11.33 12.74 9.87
CA VAL A 309 12.52 12.10 9.29
C VAL A 309 12.91 10.92 10.18
N PRO A 310 13.29 9.75 9.60
CA PRO A 310 13.81 8.65 10.40
C PRO A 310 14.98 9.08 11.30
N PRO A 311 15.09 8.54 12.52
CA PRO A 311 14.29 7.47 13.14
C PRO A 311 12.99 7.92 13.81
N PHE A 312 12.36 9.01 13.41
CA PHE A 312 11.06 9.54 13.87
C PHE A 312 11.01 9.99 15.35
N SER A 313 12.15 10.14 16.01
CA SER A 313 12.25 10.55 17.42
C SER A 313 12.26 12.06 17.62
N GLY A 314 12.48 12.82 16.55
CA GLY A 314 12.53 14.28 16.56
C GLY A 314 11.15 14.93 16.45
N ALA A 315 11.11 16.23 16.71
CA ALA A 315 9.93 17.03 16.38
C ALA A 315 9.75 17.10 14.85
N PRO A 316 8.52 17.04 14.35
CA PRO A 316 8.27 17.18 12.92
C PRO A 316 8.54 18.59 12.43
N SER A 317 8.96 18.74 11.19
CA SER A 317 8.75 19.99 10.47
C SER A 317 7.29 20.10 10.04
N VAL A 318 6.82 21.33 9.85
CA VAL A 318 5.43 21.62 9.52
C VAL A 318 5.37 22.36 8.21
N ALA A 319 4.66 21.80 7.23
CA ALA A 319 4.31 22.50 6.01
C ALA A 319 3.01 23.28 6.24
N ASN A 320 3.14 24.53 6.65
CA ASN A 320 2.00 25.40 6.88
C ASN A 320 1.28 25.74 5.57
N GLY A 321 -0.05 25.81 5.61
CA GLY A 321 -0.86 26.14 4.45
C GLY A 321 -1.10 24.98 3.48
N VAL A 322 -0.57 23.79 3.76
CA VAL A 322 -0.87 22.55 3.04
C VAL A 322 -1.77 21.71 3.93
N PHE A 323 -2.99 21.49 3.49
CA PHE A 323 -4.00 20.74 4.25
C PHE A 323 -4.47 19.55 3.45
N GLY A 324 -4.57 18.41 4.10
CA GLY A 324 -5.10 17.20 3.48
C GLY A 324 -5.28 16.08 4.49
N PHE A 325 -6.33 15.31 4.32
CA PHE A 325 -6.65 14.17 5.18
C PHE A 325 -6.52 12.81 4.47
N THR A 326 -6.20 12.80 3.18
CA THR A 326 -5.75 11.61 2.46
C THR A 326 -4.48 11.94 1.70
N LEU A 327 -3.49 11.08 1.78
CA LEU A 327 -2.15 11.31 1.28
C LEU A 327 -1.67 10.11 0.46
N ALA A 328 -0.94 10.40 -0.61
CA ALA A 328 -0.14 9.40 -1.32
C ALA A 328 1.17 10.02 -1.80
N VAL A 329 2.22 9.22 -1.91
CA VAL A 329 3.48 9.63 -2.52
C VAL A 329 3.78 8.73 -3.72
N GLY A 330 4.23 9.34 -4.81
CA GLY A 330 4.61 8.65 -6.03
C GLY A 330 5.58 9.45 -6.89
N LYS A 331 5.98 8.86 -8.02
CA LYS A 331 6.89 9.49 -8.99
C LYS A 331 6.15 10.42 -9.94
#